data_21eae658cc5fca6557010715fc0a807a
#
_entry.id   21eae658cc5fca6557010715fc0a807a
#
_cell.length_a   1.000
_cell.length_b   1.000
_cell.length_c   1.000
_cell.angle_alpha   90.00
_cell.angle_beta   90.00
_cell.angle_gamma   90.00
#
_symmetry.space_group_name_H-M   'P 1'
#
loop_
_entity.id
_entity.type
_entity.pdbx_description
1 polymer ?
#
loop_
_entity_poly.entity_id
_entity_poly.type
_entity_poly.pdbx_seq_one_letter_code
_entity_poly.pdbx_strand_id
1 'polypeptide(L)'
;KIIIDPYLSNSVVKINPKNYRRQPVDESFLKIEPDVVVCTHNHLDHVDPETLKFYLADTERSVVVLAPEAAWAEAKKFGGNHNYVQFNRHSSWTEGEVEFYSVKAQHSDIHPIGVIIKAEGKKYYITGDTLYNDDIFEDIPNDIDVMFVPINGVGNNMNMTDAKRFAQRVGAKTVVPVHWGLFDDLNPNDFKCENKVIPQMYKEINV
;
A
#
# COMPACT_ATOMS: atom_id res chain seq x y z
N LYS A 1 -13.58 -6.15 -4.92
CA LYS A 1 -12.56 -6.28 -3.83
C LYS A 1 -11.24 -5.73 -4.32
N ILE A 2 -10.58 -4.90 -3.50
CA ILE A 2 -9.30 -4.28 -3.81
C ILE A 2 -8.28 -4.79 -2.80
N ILE A 3 -7.11 -5.18 -3.27
CA ILE A 3 -5.96 -5.57 -2.43
C ILE A 3 -4.81 -4.64 -2.77
N ILE A 4 -4.10 -4.15 -1.76
CA ILE A 4 -3.01 -3.18 -1.93
C ILE A 4 -1.77 -3.74 -1.23
N ASP A 5 -0.64 -3.77 -1.95
CA ASP A 5 0.67 -4.21 -1.48
C ASP A 5 0.61 -5.53 -0.68
N PRO A 6 0.06 -6.62 -1.24
CA PRO A 6 -0.17 -7.84 -0.49
C PRO A 6 1.15 -8.55 -0.17
N TYR A 7 1.46 -8.66 1.13
CA TYR A 7 2.60 -9.42 1.63
C TYR A 7 2.14 -10.47 2.66
N LEU A 8 1.83 -11.67 2.19
CA LEU A 8 1.33 -12.80 2.98
C LEU A 8 2.26 -14.02 2.87
N SER A 9 3.57 -13.79 2.83
CA SER A 9 4.59 -14.84 2.75
C SER A 9 5.77 -14.56 3.69
N ASN A 10 6.81 -15.33 3.53
CA ASN A 10 8.11 -15.13 4.19
C ASN A 10 9.25 -14.86 3.16
N SER A 11 8.91 -14.28 2.00
CA SER A 11 9.90 -14.07 0.93
C SER A 11 11.04 -13.14 1.34
N VAL A 12 10.76 -12.07 2.11
CA VAL A 12 11.76 -11.10 2.55
C VAL A 12 12.84 -11.72 3.43
N VAL A 13 12.49 -12.65 4.33
CA VAL A 13 13.48 -13.29 5.22
C VAL A 13 14.52 -14.12 4.46
N LYS A 14 14.19 -14.58 3.25
CA LYS A 14 15.12 -15.32 2.39
C LYS A 14 16.28 -14.45 1.88
N ILE A 15 16.01 -13.14 1.75
CA ILE A 15 16.98 -12.14 1.30
C ILE A 15 17.64 -11.44 2.49
N ASN A 16 16.83 -11.06 3.48
CA ASN A 16 17.30 -10.44 4.71
C ASN A 16 16.77 -11.18 5.94
N PRO A 17 17.56 -12.10 6.53
CA PRO A 17 17.11 -12.88 7.69
C PRO A 17 16.76 -12.07 8.94
N LYS A 18 17.17 -10.81 9.03
CA LYS A 18 16.79 -9.92 10.14
C LYS A 18 15.33 -9.44 10.03
N ASN A 19 14.79 -9.39 8.80
CA ASN A 19 13.42 -9.00 8.53
C ASN A 19 12.49 -10.22 8.53
N TYR A 20 12.54 -11.02 9.60
CA TYR A 20 11.60 -12.11 9.79
C TYR A 20 10.25 -11.59 10.25
N ARG A 21 9.22 -12.27 9.83
CA ARG A 21 7.83 -11.95 10.15
C ARG A 21 7.55 -12.28 11.63
N ARG A 22 7.15 -11.28 12.42
CA ARG A 22 6.76 -11.45 13.83
C ARG A 22 5.32 -11.87 14.03
N GLN A 23 4.49 -11.67 13.00
CA GLN A 23 3.08 -12.05 13.01
C GLN A 23 2.85 -13.19 12.01
N PRO A 24 2.17 -14.28 12.40
CA PRO A 24 1.86 -15.36 11.46
C PRO A 24 0.94 -14.85 10.34
N VAL A 25 1.04 -15.50 9.19
CA VAL A 25 0.12 -15.22 8.07
C VAL A 25 -1.25 -15.83 8.39
N ASP A 26 -2.30 -15.04 8.19
CA ASP A 26 -3.66 -15.59 8.10
C ASP A 26 -3.91 -16.02 6.65
N GLU A 27 -3.82 -17.34 6.42
CA GLU A 27 -3.95 -17.93 5.08
C GLU A 27 -5.36 -17.74 4.46
N SER A 28 -6.35 -17.33 5.25
CA SER A 28 -7.68 -17.03 4.72
C SER A 28 -7.65 -15.88 3.72
N PHE A 29 -6.73 -14.94 3.91
CA PHE A 29 -6.53 -13.80 2.99
C PHE A 29 -5.96 -14.22 1.64
N LEU A 30 -5.21 -15.32 1.56
CA LEU A 30 -4.72 -15.87 0.28
C LEU A 30 -5.86 -16.43 -0.60
N LYS A 31 -7.02 -16.68 -0.01
CA LYS A 31 -8.22 -17.20 -0.71
C LYS A 31 -9.14 -16.08 -1.21
N ILE A 32 -8.80 -14.83 -0.93
CA ILE A 32 -9.57 -13.70 -1.45
C ILE A 32 -9.40 -13.67 -2.98
N GLU A 33 -10.49 -13.44 -3.65
CA GLU A 33 -10.52 -13.20 -5.10
C GLU A 33 -10.64 -11.70 -5.33
N PRO A 34 -9.53 -10.98 -5.63
CA PRO A 34 -9.57 -9.55 -5.88
C PRO A 34 -10.08 -9.23 -7.28
N ASP A 35 -10.75 -8.12 -7.44
CA ASP A 35 -11.05 -7.50 -8.72
C ASP A 35 -9.89 -6.60 -9.17
N VAL A 36 -9.25 -5.95 -8.19
CA VAL A 36 -8.10 -5.06 -8.40
C VAL A 36 -6.98 -5.40 -7.41
N VAL A 37 -5.76 -5.50 -7.91
CA VAL A 37 -4.52 -5.53 -7.12
C VAL A 37 -3.74 -4.26 -7.41
N VAL A 38 -3.34 -3.54 -6.37
CA VAL A 38 -2.50 -2.35 -6.47
C VAL A 38 -1.14 -2.66 -5.86
N CYS A 39 -0.06 -2.34 -6.56
CA CYS A 39 1.30 -2.36 -6.01
C CYS A 39 1.86 -0.94 -6.07
N THR A 40 2.30 -0.39 -4.93
CA THR A 40 2.77 1.00 -4.85
C THR A 40 4.21 1.18 -5.33
N HIS A 41 5.03 0.16 -5.18
CA HIS A 41 6.44 0.15 -5.59
C HIS A 41 7.00 -1.28 -5.63
N ASN A 42 8.23 -1.45 -6.07
CA ASN A 42 8.87 -2.72 -6.44
C ASN A 42 9.64 -3.42 -5.29
N HIS A 43 9.39 -3.11 -4.04
CA HIS A 43 10.01 -3.89 -2.96
C HIS A 43 9.28 -5.20 -2.72
N LEU A 44 10.02 -6.21 -2.23
CA LEU A 44 9.53 -7.58 -2.11
C LEU A 44 8.37 -7.74 -1.11
N ASP A 45 8.25 -6.85 -0.15
CA ASP A 45 7.13 -6.80 0.80
C ASP A 45 5.91 -6.01 0.28
N HIS A 46 5.94 -5.54 -0.98
CA HIS A 46 4.84 -4.89 -1.69
C HIS A 46 4.50 -5.59 -3.00
N VAL A 47 5.50 -6.10 -3.72
CA VAL A 47 5.33 -6.96 -4.91
C VAL A 47 5.87 -8.35 -4.58
N ASP A 48 5.14 -9.07 -3.72
CA ASP A 48 5.55 -10.39 -3.27
C ASP A 48 5.09 -11.48 -4.24
N PRO A 49 6.01 -12.13 -4.98
CA PRO A 49 5.63 -13.15 -5.93
C PRO A 49 5.02 -14.39 -5.27
N GLU A 50 5.35 -14.66 -4.00
CA GLU A 50 4.78 -15.80 -3.28
C GLU A 50 3.34 -15.56 -2.88
N THR A 51 2.94 -14.30 -2.66
CA THR A 51 1.55 -13.90 -2.40
C THR A 51 0.78 -13.69 -3.70
N LEU A 52 1.36 -12.94 -4.65
CA LEU A 52 0.69 -12.58 -5.91
C LEU A 52 0.28 -13.80 -6.72
N LYS A 53 1.03 -14.92 -6.65
CA LYS A 53 0.64 -16.15 -7.33
C LYS A 53 -0.75 -16.68 -6.93
N PHE A 54 -1.22 -16.43 -5.70
CA PHE A 54 -2.55 -16.84 -5.26
C PHE A 54 -3.65 -16.00 -5.89
N TYR A 55 -3.36 -14.75 -6.22
CA TYR A 55 -4.32 -13.83 -6.82
C TYR A 55 -4.29 -13.84 -8.35
N LEU A 56 -3.14 -14.17 -8.95
CA LEU A 56 -2.90 -14.07 -10.38
C LEU A 56 -2.64 -15.44 -11.07
N ALA A 57 -2.80 -16.55 -10.35
CA ALA A 57 -2.62 -17.89 -10.95
C ALA A 57 -3.82 -18.35 -11.78
N ASP A 58 -5.02 -17.88 -11.48
CA ASP A 58 -6.22 -18.19 -12.24
C ASP A 58 -6.26 -17.37 -13.53
N THR A 59 -5.98 -18.02 -14.64
CA THR A 59 -5.93 -17.38 -15.96
C THR A 59 -7.30 -17.25 -16.63
N GLU A 60 -8.33 -17.85 -16.09
CA GLU A 60 -9.70 -17.72 -16.61
C GLU A 60 -10.41 -16.48 -16.04
N ARG A 61 -9.94 -16.02 -14.90
CA ARG A 61 -10.42 -14.80 -14.25
C ARG A 61 -9.53 -13.62 -14.60
N SER A 62 -10.12 -12.51 -14.99
CA SER A 62 -9.40 -11.25 -15.19
C SER A 62 -9.31 -10.46 -13.88
N VAL A 63 -8.11 -10.05 -13.53
CA VAL A 63 -7.81 -9.14 -12.42
C VAL A 63 -7.15 -7.89 -13.01
N VAL A 64 -7.55 -6.70 -12.54
CA VAL A 64 -6.84 -5.46 -12.87
C VAL A 64 -5.66 -5.30 -11.93
N VAL A 65 -4.46 -5.13 -12.47
CA VAL A 65 -3.23 -4.92 -11.71
C VAL A 65 -2.71 -3.51 -11.99
N LEU A 66 -2.79 -2.63 -11.01
CA LEU A 66 -2.32 -1.25 -11.08
C LEU A 66 -0.95 -1.14 -10.40
N ALA A 67 0.10 -0.83 -11.14
CA ALA A 67 1.44 -0.75 -10.59
C ALA A 67 2.32 0.22 -11.37
N PRO A 68 3.25 0.97 -10.72
CA PRO A 68 4.24 1.77 -11.44
C PRO A 68 5.22 0.87 -12.17
N GLU A 69 5.98 1.46 -13.07
CA GLU A 69 6.80 0.76 -14.08
C GLU A 69 7.58 -0.45 -13.55
N ALA A 70 8.35 -0.29 -12.48
CA ALA A 70 9.17 -1.37 -11.94
C ALA A 70 8.33 -2.49 -11.30
N ALA A 71 7.32 -2.14 -10.51
CA ALA A 71 6.38 -3.09 -9.91
C ALA A 71 5.51 -3.78 -10.97
N TRP A 72 5.07 -3.04 -12.00
CA TRP A 72 4.34 -3.57 -13.14
C TRP A 72 5.15 -4.63 -13.90
N ALA A 73 6.44 -4.37 -14.13
CA ALA A 73 7.32 -5.31 -14.83
C ALA A 73 7.45 -6.65 -14.08
N GLU A 74 7.45 -6.62 -12.75
CA GLU A 74 7.45 -7.84 -11.93
C GLU A 74 6.08 -8.53 -11.95
N ALA A 75 5.00 -7.80 -11.70
CA ALA A 75 3.65 -8.36 -11.68
C ALA A 75 3.25 -8.99 -13.03
N LYS A 76 3.62 -8.37 -14.15
CA LYS A 76 3.32 -8.87 -15.49
C LYS A 76 3.95 -10.24 -15.81
N LYS A 77 4.96 -10.67 -15.08
CA LYS A 77 5.57 -12.00 -15.25
C LYS A 77 4.61 -13.16 -14.94
N PHE A 78 3.53 -12.91 -14.20
CA PHE A 78 2.50 -13.92 -13.94
C PHE A 78 1.68 -14.26 -15.20
N GLY A 79 1.62 -13.37 -16.19
CA GLY A 79 0.88 -13.62 -17.44
C GLY A 79 -0.63 -13.72 -17.23
N GLY A 80 -1.29 -14.66 -17.89
CA GLY A 80 -2.74 -14.84 -17.82
C GLY A 80 -3.55 -13.76 -18.57
N ASN A 81 -4.85 -13.75 -18.37
CA ASN A 81 -5.78 -12.77 -18.96
C ASN A 81 -5.99 -11.52 -18.10
N HIS A 82 -5.04 -11.24 -17.20
CA HIS A 82 -5.13 -10.07 -16.32
C HIS A 82 -4.83 -8.78 -17.09
N ASN A 83 -5.43 -7.69 -16.62
CA ASN A 83 -5.19 -6.36 -17.16
C ASN A 83 -4.07 -5.67 -16.36
N TYR A 84 -2.84 -5.78 -16.83
CA TYR A 84 -1.67 -5.15 -16.22
C TYR A 84 -1.52 -3.71 -16.69
N VAL A 85 -1.89 -2.76 -15.85
CA VAL A 85 -1.84 -1.33 -16.14
C VAL A 85 -0.57 -0.71 -15.57
N GLN A 86 0.24 -0.08 -16.41
CA GLN A 86 1.36 0.72 -15.96
C GLN A 86 0.84 2.03 -15.36
N PHE A 87 0.69 2.03 -14.04
CA PHE A 87 0.02 3.06 -13.27
C PHE A 87 1.03 4.01 -12.60
N ASN A 88 1.71 4.78 -13.43
CA ASN A 88 2.72 5.76 -12.98
C ASN A 88 2.05 7.01 -12.39
N ARG A 89 2.84 7.85 -11.71
CA ARG A 89 2.37 9.16 -11.18
C ARG A 89 1.50 9.90 -12.20
N HIS A 90 0.40 10.50 -11.73
CA HIS A 90 -0.61 11.21 -12.50
C HIS A 90 -1.45 10.32 -13.44
N SER A 91 -1.44 9.02 -13.24
CA SER A 91 -2.37 8.12 -13.91
C SER A 91 -3.70 8.05 -13.16
N SER A 92 -4.76 7.74 -13.88
CA SER A 92 -6.07 7.44 -13.32
C SER A 92 -6.61 6.14 -13.91
N TRP A 93 -7.41 5.45 -13.13
CA TRP A 93 -8.12 4.23 -13.53
C TRP A 93 -9.50 4.22 -12.89
N THR A 94 -10.47 3.66 -13.57
CA THR A 94 -11.81 3.45 -12.99
C THR A 94 -12.19 1.99 -13.18
N GLU A 95 -12.57 1.34 -12.08
CA GLU A 95 -13.08 -0.02 -12.07
C GLU A 95 -14.46 -0.04 -11.40
N GLY A 96 -15.50 -0.26 -12.20
CA GLY A 96 -16.87 -0.08 -11.72
C GLY A 96 -17.13 1.35 -11.24
N GLU A 97 -17.51 1.50 -9.98
CA GLU A 97 -17.76 2.81 -9.35
C GLU A 97 -16.54 3.33 -8.56
N VAL A 98 -15.40 2.63 -8.60
CA VAL A 98 -14.20 2.99 -7.87
C VAL A 98 -13.21 3.71 -8.79
N GLU A 99 -12.75 4.88 -8.36
CA GLU A 99 -11.74 5.66 -9.06
C GLU A 99 -10.40 5.57 -8.32
N PHE A 100 -9.33 5.40 -9.08
CA PHE A 100 -7.95 5.35 -8.59
C PHE A 100 -7.14 6.46 -9.22
N TYR A 101 -6.32 7.15 -8.42
CA TYR A 101 -5.39 8.18 -8.88
C TYR A 101 -4.03 7.94 -8.25
N SER A 102 -2.98 7.90 -9.07
CA SER A 102 -1.61 7.78 -8.58
C SER A 102 -1.00 9.16 -8.34
N VAL A 103 -0.39 9.28 -7.17
CA VAL A 103 0.29 10.51 -6.71
C VAL A 103 1.75 10.22 -6.43
N LYS A 104 2.56 11.25 -6.27
CA LYS A 104 3.99 11.13 -5.94
C LYS A 104 4.18 10.43 -4.59
N ALA A 105 5.16 9.53 -4.51
CA ALA A 105 5.82 9.09 -3.29
C ALA A 105 7.33 9.34 -3.40
N GLN A 106 8.04 9.33 -2.28
CA GLN A 106 9.50 9.52 -2.23
C GLN A 106 10.13 8.33 -1.51
N HIS A 107 10.62 7.39 -2.29
CA HIS A 107 11.17 6.14 -1.77
C HIS A 107 12.39 5.70 -2.58
N SER A 108 12.98 4.54 -2.27
CA SER A 108 14.16 4.03 -2.95
C SER A 108 13.90 3.35 -4.30
N ASP A 109 12.65 3.13 -4.67
CA ASP A 109 12.27 2.71 -6.03
C ASP A 109 12.41 3.88 -7.03
N ILE A 110 12.45 3.56 -8.33
CA ILE A 110 12.61 4.58 -9.39
C ILE A 110 11.36 5.44 -9.52
N HIS A 111 10.18 4.84 -9.47
CA HIS A 111 8.90 5.51 -9.65
C HIS A 111 7.86 5.05 -8.62
N PRO A 112 8.12 5.22 -7.30
CA PRO A 112 7.15 4.84 -6.28
C PRO A 112 5.93 5.76 -6.36
N ILE A 113 4.76 5.23 -6.01
CA ILE A 113 3.51 5.99 -5.99
C ILE A 113 2.78 5.85 -4.66
N GLY A 114 2.06 6.89 -4.30
CA GLY A 114 0.88 6.77 -3.45
C GLY A 114 -0.36 6.61 -4.31
N VAL A 115 -1.45 6.13 -3.72
CA VAL A 115 -2.71 5.92 -4.44
C VAL A 115 -3.86 6.54 -3.67
N ILE A 116 -4.67 7.34 -4.36
CA ILE A 116 -5.92 7.86 -3.86
C ILE A 116 -7.04 7.04 -4.48
N ILE A 117 -7.89 6.49 -3.63
CA ILE A 117 -9.05 5.70 -4.02
C ILE A 117 -10.30 6.45 -3.62
N LYS A 118 -11.20 6.69 -4.58
CA LYS A 118 -12.54 7.19 -4.29
C LYS A 118 -13.53 6.04 -4.40
N ALA A 119 -14.17 5.74 -3.29
CA ALA A 119 -15.16 4.70 -3.18
C ALA A 119 -16.18 5.07 -2.10
N GLU A 120 -17.46 4.73 -2.32
CA GLU A 120 -18.54 4.91 -1.33
C GLU A 120 -18.64 6.34 -0.76
N GLY A 121 -18.35 7.33 -1.58
CA GLY A 121 -18.38 8.76 -1.21
C GLY A 121 -17.22 9.22 -0.33
N LYS A 122 -16.20 8.37 -0.10
CA LYS A 122 -14.97 8.68 0.65
C LYS A 122 -13.74 8.70 -0.24
N LYS A 123 -12.72 9.43 0.20
CA LYS A 123 -11.37 9.44 -0.38
C LYS A 123 -10.39 8.78 0.58
N TYR A 124 -9.81 7.69 0.15
CA TYR A 124 -8.77 6.95 0.85
C TYR A 124 -7.43 7.27 0.21
N TYR A 125 -6.45 7.69 1.01
CA TYR A 125 -5.09 7.91 0.56
C TYR A 125 -4.16 6.86 1.16
N ILE A 126 -3.63 5.99 0.32
CA ILE A 126 -2.59 5.03 0.65
C ILE A 126 -1.27 5.63 0.18
N THR A 127 -0.41 6.03 1.11
CA THR A 127 0.84 6.72 0.75
C THR A 127 1.85 5.81 0.06
N GLY A 128 1.72 4.49 0.22
CA GLY A 128 2.80 3.55 0.00
C GLY A 128 3.95 3.84 0.96
N ASP A 129 5.11 3.28 0.69
CA ASP A 129 6.34 3.62 1.39
C ASP A 129 6.87 4.96 0.90
N THR A 130 7.11 5.90 1.83
CA THR A 130 7.54 7.24 1.45
C THR A 130 8.23 7.98 2.60
N LEU A 131 9.20 8.83 2.25
CA LEU A 131 9.72 9.89 3.09
C LEU A 131 8.78 11.10 3.05
N TYR A 132 8.89 11.99 4.04
CA TYR A 132 8.31 13.31 3.97
C TYR A 132 9.01 14.12 2.88
N ASN A 133 8.26 14.62 1.90
CA ASN A 133 8.76 15.49 0.86
C ASN A 133 7.67 16.51 0.50
N ASP A 134 8.05 17.77 0.40
CA ASP A 134 7.11 18.88 0.14
C ASP A 134 6.43 18.77 -1.23
N ASP A 135 7.10 18.22 -2.24
CA ASP A 135 6.54 18.07 -3.58
C ASP A 135 5.37 17.06 -3.65
N ILE A 136 5.22 16.19 -2.64
CA ILE A 136 4.12 15.22 -2.61
C ILE A 136 2.77 15.95 -2.48
N PHE A 137 2.74 17.06 -1.77
CA PHE A 137 1.50 17.79 -1.50
C PHE A 137 0.92 18.50 -2.73
N GLU A 138 1.69 18.64 -3.79
CA GLU A 138 1.20 19.18 -5.07
C GLU A 138 0.15 18.24 -5.72
N ASP A 139 0.26 16.92 -5.47
CA ASP A 139 -0.59 15.91 -6.07
C ASP A 139 -1.79 15.53 -5.19
N ILE A 140 -1.73 15.83 -3.89
CA ILE A 140 -2.75 15.36 -2.93
C ILE A 140 -3.95 16.32 -2.94
N PRO A 141 -5.16 15.84 -3.22
CA PRO A 141 -6.36 16.65 -3.10
C PRO A 141 -6.63 17.01 -1.64
N ASN A 142 -7.28 18.13 -1.43
CA ASN A 142 -7.91 18.44 -0.15
C ASN A 142 -9.01 17.39 0.14
N ASP A 143 -9.46 17.30 1.40
CA ASP A 143 -10.62 16.49 1.78
C ASP A 143 -10.38 14.96 1.74
N ILE A 144 -9.19 14.51 2.13
CA ILE A 144 -8.91 13.10 2.39
C ILE A 144 -9.68 12.63 3.64
N ASP A 145 -10.50 11.60 3.48
CA ASP A 145 -11.26 11.03 4.59
C ASP A 145 -10.38 10.10 5.43
N VAL A 146 -9.66 9.20 4.79
CA VAL A 146 -8.81 8.22 5.46
C VAL A 146 -7.42 8.19 4.82
N MET A 147 -6.37 8.26 5.63
CA MET A 147 -4.99 8.14 5.16
C MET A 147 -4.29 6.97 5.83
N PHE A 148 -3.66 6.11 5.04
CA PHE A 148 -2.76 5.04 5.48
C PHE A 148 -1.33 5.50 5.29
N VAL A 149 -0.54 5.54 6.38
CA VAL A 149 0.80 6.15 6.39
C VAL A 149 1.82 5.29 7.13
N PRO A 150 3.02 5.04 6.57
CA PRO A 150 4.08 4.29 7.26
C PRO A 150 4.62 5.10 8.44
N ILE A 151 5.00 4.39 9.52
CA ILE A 151 5.53 5.01 10.74
C ILE A 151 6.83 4.40 11.23
N ASN A 152 7.41 3.44 10.50
CA ASN A 152 8.56 2.64 10.96
C ASN A 152 9.89 3.40 10.94
N GLY A 153 10.07 4.44 10.12
CA GLY A 153 11.28 5.26 10.08
C GLY A 153 12.52 4.58 9.53
N VAL A 154 12.37 3.43 8.85
CA VAL A 154 13.47 2.67 8.23
C VAL A 154 13.19 2.40 6.76
N GLY A 155 14.22 2.10 5.98
CA GLY A 155 14.04 1.78 4.56
C GLY A 155 13.55 2.97 3.71
N ASN A 156 13.90 4.21 4.05
CA ASN A 156 13.39 5.43 3.43
C ASN A 156 11.88 5.64 3.64
N ASN A 157 11.39 5.34 4.83
CA ASN A 157 10.03 5.63 5.29
C ASN A 157 10.00 6.73 6.35
N MET A 158 8.86 7.38 6.47
CA MET A 158 8.61 8.33 7.54
C MET A 158 8.67 7.65 8.91
N ASN A 159 9.33 8.27 9.87
CA ASN A 159 9.17 7.94 11.28
C ASN A 159 7.86 8.56 11.83
N MET A 160 7.50 8.23 13.07
CA MET A 160 6.26 8.72 13.69
C MET A 160 6.15 10.25 13.71
N THR A 161 7.26 10.98 13.86
CA THR A 161 7.26 12.46 13.88
C THR A 161 6.95 13.00 12.49
N ASP A 162 7.60 12.48 11.47
CA ASP A 162 7.38 12.90 10.08
C ASP A 162 6.00 12.49 9.58
N ALA A 163 5.54 11.28 9.91
CA ALA A 163 4.20 10.81 9.58
C ALA A 163 3.10 11.69 10.22
N LYS A 164 3.30 12.14 11.47
CA LYS A 164 2.39 13.11 12.12
C LYS A 164 2.35 14.44 11.37
N ARG A 165 3.52 15.00 11.04
CA ARG A 165 3.61 16.26 10.29
C ARG A 165 2.96 16.14 8.91
N PHE A 166 3.20 15.02 8.25
CA PHE A 166 2.60 14.72 6.95
C PHE A 166 1.07 14.65 7.06
N ALA A 167 0.54 13.89 8.02
CA ALA A 167 -0.88 13.76 8.27
C ALA A 167 -1.57 15.10 8.57
N GLN A 168 -0.92 15.95 9.38
CA GLN A 168 -1.42 17.29 9.69
C GLN A 168 -1.49 18.16 8.44
N ARG A 169 -0.51 18.07 7.56
CA ARG A 169 -0.48 18.88 6.35
C ARG A 169 -1.47 18.38 5.28
N VAL A 170 -1.68 17.07 5.17
CA VAL A 170 -2.73 16.48 4.32
C VAL A 170 -4.11 16.84 4.83
N GLY A 171 -4.28 16.99 6.14
CA GLY A 171 -5.57 17.30 6.77
C GLY A 171 -6.55 16.12 6.71
N ALA A 172 -6.06 14.89 6.67
CA ALA A 172 -6.90 13.70 6.65
C ALA A 172 -7.79 13.61 7.89
N LYS A 173 -9.06 13.22 7.73
CA LYS A 173 -10.01 13.11 8.85
C LYS A 173 -9.68 11.94 9.77
N THR A 174 -9.18 10.84 9.20
CA THR A 174 -8.71 9.66 9.93
C THR A 174 -7.33 9.26 9.44
N VAL A 175 -6.43 8.90 10.36
CA VAL A 175 -5.06 8.48 10.06
C VAL A 175 -4.83 7.06 10.56
N VAL A 176 -4.49 6.16 9.66
CA VAL A 176 -4.22 4.75 9.96
C VAL A 176 -2.71 4.49 9.81
N PRO A 177 -1.97 4.29 10.92
CA PRO A 177 -0.57 3.96 10.84
C PRO A 177 -0.38 2.54 10.30
N VAL A 178 0.51 2.40 9.31
CA VAL A 178 0.88 1.12 8.69
C VAL A 178 2.38 0.91 8.73
N HIS A 179 2.84 -0.22 8.18
CA HIS A 179 4.26 -0.58 8.09
C HIS A 179 4.96 -0.59 9.46
N TRP A 180 4.37 -1.29 10.43
CA TRP A 180 4.88 -1.49 11.78
C TRP A 180 4.53 -2.89 12.31
N GLY A 181 5.31 -3.40 13.26
CA GLY A 181 5.02 -4.63 14.00
C GLY A 181 5.15 -5.93 13.19
N LEU A 182 5.58 -5.86 11.93
CA LEU A 182 5.82 -7.03 11.09
C LEU A 182 7.30 -7.46 11.12
N PHE A 183 8.21 -6.53 10.90
CA PHE A 183 9.66 -6.73 10.91
C PHE A 183 10.34 -6.06 12.10
N ASP A 184 9.60 -5.38 12.92
CA ASP A 184 10.06 -4.59 14.08
C ASP A 184 9.16 -4.81 15.31
N ASP A 185 9.56 -4.27 16.44
CA ASP A 185 8.79 -4.30 17.70
C ASP A 185 8.19 -2.93 18.02
N LEU A 186 7.95 -2.12 16.99
CA LEU A 186 7.45 -0.77 17.12
C LEU A 186 6.01 -0.76 17.64
N ASN A 187 5.78 0.03 18.70
CA ASN A 187 4.45 0.17 19.29
C ASN A 187 3.69 1.35 18.64
N PRO A 188 2.62 1.10 17.88
CA PRO A 188 1.87 2.16 17.21
C PRO A 188 1.13 3.09 18.17
N ASN A 189 0.98 2.73 19.46
CA ASN A 189 0.40 3.63 20.48
C ASN A 189 1.30 4.86 20.74
N ASP A 190 2.60 4.75 20.45
CA ASP A 190 3.55 5.86 20.59
C ASP A 190 3.41 6.90 19.48
N PHE A 191 2.72 6.58 18.40
CA PHE A 191 2.37 7.53 17.35
C PHE A 191 1.39 8.59 17.86
N LYS A 192 1.86 9.83 18.07
CA LYS A 192 1.10 10.92 18.69
C LYS A 192 0.30 11.72 17.65
N CYS A 193 -0.63 11.07 16.96
CA CYS A 193 -1.59 11.67 16.05
C CYS A 193 -2.98 11.60 16.70
N GLU A 194 -3.70 12.72 16.75
CA GLU A 194 -4.96 12.81 17.53
C GLU A 194 -6.10 12.02 16.91
N ASN A 195 -6.18 12.03 15.58
CA ASN A 195 -7.22 11.36 14.80
C ASN A 195 -6.77 9.98 14.25
N LYS A 196 -5.83 9.33 14.95
CA LYS A 196 -5.37 8.00 14.54
C LYS A 196 -6.35 6.91 14.91
N VAL A 197 -6.47 5.92 14.03
CA VAL A 197 -7.09 4.62 14.29
C VAL A 197 -6.01 3.56 14.09
N ILE A 198 -5.66 2.83 15.15
CA ILE A 198 -4.63 1.79 15.09
C ILE A 198 -5.28 0.49 14.62
N PRO A 199 -4.90 -0.05 13.45
CA PRO A 199 -5.45 -1.29 12.96
C PRO A 199 -4.92 -2.48 13.78
N GLN A 200 -5.76 -3.48 13.95
CA GLN A 200 -5.31 -4.80 14.35
C GLN A 200 -5.07 -5.64 13.10
N MET A 201 -3.96 -6.39 13.07
CA MET A 201 -3.66 -7.24 11.93
C MET A 201 -4.81 -8.22 11.64
N TYR A 202 -5.18 -8.34 10.37
CA TYR A 202 -6.24 -9.22 9.88
C TYR A 202 -7.63 -8.95 10.47
N LYS A 203 -7.87 -7.74 10.96
CA LYS A 203 -9.18 -7.31 11.45
C LYS A 203 -9.71 -6.13 10.65
N GLU A 204 -11.01 -6.12 10.48
CA GLU A 204 -11.71 -4.97 9.93
C GLU A 204 -11.53 -3.74 10.81
N ILE A 205 -11.37 -2.58 10.18
CA ILE A 205 -11.32 -1.29 10.85
C ILE A 205 -12.52 -0.43 10.42
N ASN A 206 -13.12 0.25 11.36
CA ASN A 206 -14.17 1.23 11.09
C ASN A 206 -13.54 2.62 10.95
N VAL A 207 -13.55 3.17 9.75
CA VAL A 207 -12.96 4.47 9.38
C VAL A 207 -13.91 5.31 8.54
#